data_6d17497068d9b7cc9295256831a715b0
#
_entry.id   6d17497068d9b7cc9295256831a715b0
#
_cell.length_a   1.000
_cell.length_b   1.000
_cell.length_c   1.000
_cell.angle_alpha   90.00
_cell.angle_beta   90.00
_cell.angle_gamma   90.00
#
_symmetry.space_group_name_H-M   'P 1'
#
loop_
_entity.id
_entity.type
_entity.pdbx_description
1 polymer ?
#
loop_
_entity_poly.entity_id
_entity_poly.type
_entity_poly.pdbx_seq_one_letter_code
_entity_poly.pdbx_strand_id
1 'polypeptide(L)'
;MILNKKQSDNKFLIDLYAPSLGIDVSWALAIAMTESSLGIDQKSSTGCRGVFQMSLIAMKDLLQEMEKNNDDLVDILCGLLFLRLLLKRWKTVEDATLHYCDPKDRHFYLDRVKHYMKEFKEDL
;
A
#
# COMPACT_ATOMS: atom_id res chain seq x y z
N MET A 1 -17.80 20.58 -1.15
CA MET A 1 -16.79 20.48 -0.09
C MET A 1 -15.44 20.86 -0.67
N ILE A 2 -14.74 21.78 -0.05
CA ILE A 2 -13.42 22.21 -0.50
C ILE A 2 -12.37 21.40 0.27
N LEU A 3 -11.53 20.66 -0.46
CA LEU A 3 -10.48 19.82 0.10
C LEU A 3 -9.12 20.51 -0.06
N ASN A 4 -8.26 20.40 0.95
CA ASN A 4 -6.87 20.82 0.81
C ASN A 4 -6.06 19.77 0.00
N LYS A 5 -4.77 20.05 -0.23
CA LYS A 5 -3.94 19.16 -1.05
C LYS A 5 -3.84 17.76 -0.48
N LYS A 6 -3.61 17.63 0.83
CA LYS A 6 -3.49 16.32 1.48
C LYS A 6 -4.78 15.51 1.38
N GLN A 7 -5.91 16.16 1.62
CA GLN A 7 -7.21 15.53 1.49
C GLN A 7 -7.49 15.12 0.04
N SER A 8 -7.15 15.97 -0.92
CA SER A 8 -7.31 15.66 -2.34
C SER A 8 -6.45 14.50 -2.78
N ASP A 9 -5.21 14.41 -2.29
CA ASP A 9 -4.31 13.30 -2.59
C ASP A 9 -4.86 11.98 -2.02
N ASN A 10 -5.38 12.01 -0.80
CA ASN A 10 -5.99 10.84 -0.18
C ASN A 10 -7.28 10.42 -0.90
N LYS A 11 -8.10 11.40 -1.28
CA LYS A 11 -9.29 11.14 -2.07
C LYS A 11 -8.95 10.47 -3.40
N PHE A 12 -7.91 10.96 -4.08
CA PHE A 12 -7.46 10.38 -5.34
C PHE A 12 -7.12 8.89 -5.17
N LEU A 13 -6.40 8.53 -4.11
CA LEU A 13 -6.05 7.13 -3.84
C LEU A 13 -7.28 6.27 -3.56
N ILE A 14 -8.23 6.80 -2.80
CA ILE A 14 -9.48 6.09 -2.50
C ILE A 14 -10.31 5.92 -3.77
N ASP A 15 -10.44 6.98 -4.57
CA ASP A 15 -11.15 6.93 -5.86
C ASP A 15 -10.55 5.88 -6.80
N LEU A 16 -9.21 5.74 -6.77
CA LEU A 16 -8.49 4.82 -7.63
C LEU A 16 -8.65 3.36 -7.19
N TYR A 17 -8.52 3.07 -5.91
CA TYR A 17 -8.43 1.70 -5.40
C TYR A 17 -9.75 1.11 -4.92
N ALA A 18 -10.68 1.91 -4.41
CA ALA A 18 -11.93 1.40 -3.85
C ALA A 18 -12.76 0.59 -4.88
N PRO A 19 -12.93 1.05 -6.13
CA PRO A 19 -13.67 0.27 -7.12
C PRO A 19 -13.05 -1.10 -7.40
N SER A 20 -11.72 -1.18 -7.46
CA SER A 20 -11.00 -2.44 -7.68
C SER A 20 -11.24 -3.46 -6.57
N LEU A 21 -11.57 -2.98 -5.37
CA LEU A 21 -11.86 -3.82 -4.22
C LEU A 21 -13.36 -4.07 -4.04
N GLY A 22 -14.21 -3.55 -4.94
CA GLY A 22 -15.66 -3.67 -4.81
C GLY A 22 -16.25 -2.80 -3.71
N ILE A 23 -15.57 -1.74 -3.31
CA ILE A 23 -15.98 -0.83 -2.25
C ILE A 23 -16.60 0.43 -2.87
N ASP A 24 -17.76 0.83 -2.34
CA ASP A 24 -18.40 2.08 -2.72
C ASP A 24 -17.50 3.26 -2.33
N VAL A 25 -17.15 4.09 -3.32
CA VAL A 25 -16.22 5.21 -3.12
C VAL A 25 -16.77 6.23 -2.12
N SER A 26 -18.04 6.58 -2.23
CA SER A 26 -18.65 7.57 -1.33
C SER A 26 -18.67 7.09 0.12
N TRP A 27 -18.90 5.81 0.33
CA TRP A 27 -18.84 5.21 1.64
C TRP A 27 -17.43 5.26 2.22
N ALA A 28 -16.43 4.84 1.44
CA ALA A 28 -15.02 4.87 1.88
C ALA A 28 -14.58 6.30 2.22
N LEU A 29 -14.93 7.27 1.37
CA LEU A 29 -14.61 8.68 1.61
C LEU A 29 -15.30 9.22 2.86
N ALA A 30 -16.55 8.84 3.08
CA ALA A 30 -17.30 9.27 4.26
C ALA A 30 -16.68 8.72 5.55
N ILE A 31 -16.27 7.46 5.56
CA ILE A 31 -15.59 6.87 6.72
C ILE A 31 -14.25 7.59 6.96
N ALA A 32 -13.43 7.77 5.93
CA ALA A 32 -12.13 8.45 6.06
C ALA A 32 -12.29 9.90 6.55
N MET A 33 -13.30 10.61 6.05
CA MET A 33 -13.60 11.96 6.50
C MET A 33 -14.00 11.98 7.97
N THR A 34 -14.86 11.07 8.38
CA THR A 34 -15.34 10.95 9.76
C THR A 34 -14.21 10.61 10.73
N GLU A 35 -13.34 9.67 10.32
CA GLU A 35 -12.30 9.15 11.21
C GLU A 35 -11.09 10.09 11.36
N SER A 36 -10.68 10.76 10.29
CA SER A 36 -9.43 11.53 10.28
C SER A 36 -9.50 12.85 9.51
N SER A 37 -10.69 13.31 9.15
CA SER A 37 -10.83 14.43 8.20
C SER A 37 -10.05 14.16 6.92
N LEU A 38 -10.17 12.95 6.40
CA LEU A 38 -9.50 12.49 5.19
C LEU A 38 -7.97 12.59 5.31
N GLY A 39 -7.44 12.24 6.47
CA GLY A 39 -6.01 12.16 6.74
C GLY A 39 -5.39 13.40 7.39
N ILE A 40 -6.17 14.43 7.72
CA ILE A 40 -5.64 15.62 8.40
C ILE A 40 -5.36 15.34 9.86
N ASP A 41 -6.27 14.65 10.55
CA ASP A 41 -6.13 14.30 11.96
C ASP A 41 -6.05 12.79 12.11
N GLN A 42 -4.83 12.27 12.10
CA GLN A 42 -4.56 10.83 12.23
C GLN A 42 -4.17 10.42 13.64
N LYS A 43 -4.25 11.32 14.60
CA LYS A 43 -3.97 11.02 16.00
C LYS A 43 -5.17 10.37 16.67
N SER A 44 -4.90 9.36 17.49
CA SER A 44 -5.92 8.66 18.25
C SER A 44 -5.45 8.41 19.68
N SER A 45 -6.33 8.65 20.66
CA SER A 45 -6.10 8.32 22.07
C SER A 45 -6.18 6.81 22.32
N THR A 46 -6.76 6.03 21.40
CA THR A 46 -6.96 4.59 21.53
C THR A 46 -5.99 3.74 20.72
N GLY A 47 -4.98 4.37 20.09
CA GLY A 47 -3.99 3.66 19.30
C GLY A 47 -4.40 3.32 17.87
N CYS A 48 -5.54 3.85 17.38
CA CYS A 48 -5.93 3.70 15.99
C CYS A 48 -5.00 4.50 15.08
N ARG A 49 -4.82 4.04 13.83
CA ARG A 49 -3.81 4.58 12.93
C ARG A 49 -4.37 4.91 11.55
N GLY A 50 -3.83 5.99 10.97
CA GLY A 50 -3.98 6.30 9.55
C GLY A 50 -5.26 7.01 9.19
N VAL A 51 -5.48 7.11 7.89
CA VAL A 51 -6.62 7.81 7.29
C VAL A 51 -7.96 7.21 7.74
N PHE A 52 -8.02 5.89 7.91
CA PHE A 52 -9.21 5.16 8.34
C PHE A 52 -9.21 4.88 9.85
N GLN A 53 -8.20 5.31 10.60
CA GLN A 53 -8.09 5.09 12.05
C GLN A 53 -8.28 3.62 12.43
N MET A 54 -7.55 2.72 11.77
CA MET A 54 -7.63 1.28 12.05
C MET A 54 -6.95 0.92 13.34
N SER A 55 -7.62 0.10 14.16
CA SER A 55 -7.03 -0.48 15.36
C SER A 55 -6.11 -1.64 15.02
N LEU A 56 -5.20 -2.00 15.94
CA LEU A 56 -4.37 -3.19 15.77
C LEU A 56 -5.20 -4.47 15.69
N ILE A 57 -6.32 -4.53 16.42
CA ILE A 57 -7.24 -5.67 16.38
C ILE A 57 -7.85 -5.80 14.99
N ALA A 58 -8.33 -4.69 14.40
CA ALA A 58 -8.91 -4.69 13.06
C ALA A 58 -7.88 -5.09 12.00
N MET A 59 -6.65 -4.59 12.12
CA MET A 59 -5.57 -4.95 11.19
C MET A 59 -5.23 -6.44 11.27
N LYS A 60 -5.14 -6.98 12.48
CA LYS A 60 -4.88 -8.40 12.71
C LYS A 60 -5.98 -9.28 12.14
N ASP A 61 -7.24 -8.90 12.34
CA ASP A 61 -8.40 -9.60 11.82
C ASP A 61 -8.38 -9.61 10.29
N LEU A 62 -8.11 -8.46 9.68
CA LEU A 62 -7.97 -8.34 8.22
C LEU A 62 -6.89 -9.28 7.68
N LEU A 63 -5.71 -9.28 8.29
CA LEU A 63 -4.59 -10.13 7.85
C LEU A 63 -4.93 -11.62 7.93
N GLN A 64 -5.63 -12.04 8.99
CA GLN A 64 -6.07 -13.42 9.14
C GLN A 64 -7.07 -13.83 8.05
N GLU A 65 -8.02 -12.95 7.74
CA GLU A 65 -9.01 -13.23 6.67
C GLU A 65 -8.37 -13.24 5.29
N MET A 66 -7.40 -12.35 5.03
CA MET A 66 -6.65 -12.35 3.77
C MET A 66 -5.90 -13.66 3.56
N GLU A 67 -5.19 -14.12 4.58
CA GLU A 67 -4.46 -15.40 4.53
C GLU A 67 -5.40 -16.57 4.25
N LYS A 68 -6.55 -16.60 4.93
CA LYS A 68 -7.55 -17.65 4.80
C LYS A 68 -8.18 -17.69 3.40
N ASN A 69 -8.42 -16.55 2.78
CA ASN A 69 -9.14 -16.42 1.52
C ASN A 69 -8.24 -16.29 0.29
N ASN A 70 -6.91 -16.25 0.44
CA ASN A 70 -5.96 -16.03 -0.65
C ASN A 70 -6.32 -14.80 -1.48
N ASP A 71 -6.49 -13.65 -0.82
CA ASP A 71 -6.88 -12.43 -1.51
C ASP A 71 -5.67 -11.79 -2.21
N ASP A 72 -5.45 -12.19 -3.47
CA ASP A 72 -4.31 -11.71 -4.27
C ASP A 72 -4.31 -10.21 -4.47
N LEU A 73 -5.48 -9.58 -4.61
CA LEU A 73 -5.54 -8.14 -4.85
C LEU A 73 -4.97 -7.34 -3.68
N VAL A 74 -5.37 -7.68 -2.45
CA VAL A 74 -4.87 -6.99 -1.26
C VAL A 74 -3.39 -7.30 -1.04
N ASP A 75 -2.99 -8.55 -1.28
CA ASP A 75 -1.59 -8.98 -1.21
C ASP A 75 -0.71 -8.19 -2.21
N ILE A 76 -1.17 -8.06 -3.45
CA ILE A 76 -0.47 -7.27 -4.47
C ILE A 76 -0.33 -5.81 -4.05
N LEU A 77 -1.39 -5.20 -3.53
CA LEU A 77 -1.35 -3.82 -3.06
C LEU A 77 -0.34 -3.65 -1.91
N CYS A 78 -0.32 -4.58 -0.96
CA CYS A 78 0.67 -4.58 0.12
C CYS A 78 2.09 -4.68 -0.42
N GLY A 79 2.32 -5.57 -1.39
CA GLY A 79 3.63 -5.72 -2.03
C GLY A 79 4.08 -4.46 -2.74
N LEU A 80 3.18 -3.82 -3.49
CA LEU A 80 3.50 -2.58 -4.18
C LEU A 80 3.83 -1.45 -3.19
N LEU A 81 3.11 -1.36 -2.09
CA LEU A 81 3.39 -0.38 -1.03
C LEU A 81 4.75 -0.63 -0.38
N PHE A 82 5.12 -1.89 -0.21
CA PHE A 82 6.43 -2.25 0.31
C PHE A 82 7.56 -1.86 -0.65
N LEU A 83 7.38 -2.09 -1.96
CA LEU A 83 8.33 -1.63 -2.97
C LEU A 83 8.50 -0.11 -2.94
N ARG A 84 7.39 0.61 -2.80
CA ARG A 84 7.43 2.08 -2.65
C ARG A 84 8.23 2.51 -1.43
N LEU A 85 8.04 1.82 -0.31
CA LEU A 85 8.79 2.09 0.92
C LEU A 85 10.29 1.87 0.72
N LEU A 86 10.66 0.78 0.07
CA LEU A 86 12.06 0.47 -0.20
C LEU A 86 12.71 1.50 -1.13
N LEU A 87 12.01 1.96 -2.17
CA LEU A 87 12.50 3.04 -3.03
C LEU A 87 12.73 4.33 -2.27
N LYS A 88 11.85 4.64 -1.34
CA LYS A 88 12.00 5.83 -0.49
C LYS A 88 13.24 5.73 0.40
N ARG A 89 13.54 4.54 0.93
CA ARG A 89 14.68 4.30 1.82
C ARG A 89 16.01 4.24 1.05
N TRP A 90 16.04 3.52 -0.05
CA TRP A 90 17.27 3.14 -0.74
C TRP A 90 17.52 3.93 -2.02
N LYS A 91 16.58 4.74 -2.47
CA LYS A 91 16.67 5.74 -3.55
C LYS A 91 16.76 5.18 -4.97
N THR A 92 17.29 3.98 -5.20
CA THR A 92 17.38 3.38 -6.53
C THR A 92 16.68 2.02 -6.56
N VAL A 93 16.25 1.62 -7.74
CA VAL A 93 15.65 0.29 -7.96
C VAL A 93 16.63 -0.82 -7.59
N GLU A 94 17.91 -0.63 -7.94
CA GLU A 94 18.94 -1.64 -7.65
C GLU A 94 19.13 -1.81 -6.15
N ASP A 95 19.31 -0.72 -5.41
CA ASP A 95 19.51 -0.79 -3.97
C ASP A 95 18.25 -1.30 -3.25
N ALA A 96 17.07 -0.86 -3.69
CA ALA A 96 15.81 -1.36 -3.16
C ALA A 96 15.68 -2.87 -3.37
N THR A 97 16.05 -3.37 -4.55
CA THR A 97 16.02 -4.80 -4.86
C THR A 97 16.94 -5.60 -3.95
N LEU A 98 18.15 -5.08 -3.69
CA LEU A 98 19.09 -5.74 -2.78
C LEU A 98 18.59 -5.85 -1.33
N HIS A 99 17.62 -5.01 -0.97
CA HIS A 99 17.05 -4.96 0.39
C HIS A 99 15.60 -5.46 0.46
N TYR A 100 15.07 -6.01 -0.62
CA TYR A 100 13.69 -6.52 -0.64
C TYR A 100 13.50 -7.68 0.33
N CYS A 101 14.44 -8.59 0.34
CA CYS A 101 14.50 -9.68 1.31
C CYS A 101 15.98 -9.87 1.69
N ASP A 102 16.29 -10.90 2.47
CA ASP A 102 17.67 -11.19 2.84
C ASP A 102 18.14 -12.48 2.13
N PRO A 103 18.37 -12.43 0.80
CA PRO A 103 18.83 -13.59 0.06
C PRO A 103 20.28 -13.92 0.40
N LYS A 104 20.63 -15.19 0.30
CA LYS A 104 22.01 -15.64 0.54
C LYS A 104 23.00 -14.98 -0.43
N ASP A 105 22.58 -14.77 -1.68
CA ASP A 105 23.37 -14.07 -2.70
C ASP A 105 22.53 -12.94 -3.28
N ARG A 106 22.76 -11.73 -2.79
CA ARG A 106 22.04 -10.53 -3.19
C ARG A 106 22.31 -10.15 -4.65
N HIS A 107 23.54 -10.34 -5.12
CA HIS A 107 23.91 -10.00 -6.50
C HIS A 107 23.26 -10.95 -7.49
N PHE A 108 23.20 -12.23 -7.18
CA PHE A 108 22.48 -13.21 -7.99
C PHE A 108 20.98 -12.88 -8.05
N TYR A 109 20.40 -12.52 -6.93
CA TYR A 109 19.00 -12.08 -6.86
C TYR A 109 18.74 -10.86 -7.74
N LEU A 110 19.61 -9.85 -7.65
CA LEU A 110 19.52 -8.65 -8.47
C LEU A 110 19.63 -8.97 -9.95
N ASP A 111 20.57 -9.84 -10.34
CA ASP A 111 20.76 -10.24 -11.73
C ASP A 111 19.49 -10.93 -12.29
N ARG A 112 18.86 -11.78 -11.51
CA ARG A 112 17.59 -12.42 -11.90
C ARG A 112 16.48 -11.38 -12.08
N VAL A 113 16.36 -10.45 -11.16
CA VAL A 113 15.34 -9.38 -11.27
C VAL A 113 15.59 -8.55 -12.52
N LYS A 114 16.83 -8.17 -12.80
CA LYS A 114 17.18 -7.42 -14.02
C LYS A 114 16.87 -8.21 -15.28
N HIS A 115 17.10 -9.50 -15.28
CA HIS A 115 16.79 -10.38 -16.41
C HIS A 115 15.28 -10.33 -16.70
N TYR A 116 14.43 -10.51 -15.69
CA TYR A 116 12.99 -10.45 -15.88
C TYR A 116 12.51 -9.06 -16.27
N MET A 117 13.09 -8.00 -15.70
CA MET A 117 12.77 -6.63 -16.12
C MET A 117 12.98 -6.43 -17.61
N LYS A 118 14.09 -6.96 -18.15
CA LYS A 118 14.38 -6.89 -19.57
C LYS A 118 13.34 -7.65 -20.39
N GLU A 119 12.98 -8.87 -19.98
CA GLU A 119 11.96 -9.67 -20.68
C GLU A 119 10.61 -8.96 -20.70
N PHE A 120 10.15 -8.42 -19.56
CA PHE A 120 8.87 -7.72 -19.49
C PHE A 120 8.86 -6.44 -20.33
N LYS A 121 9.96 -5.72 -20.43
CA LYS A 121 10.06 -4.54 -21.29
C LYS A 121 9.98 -4.89 -22.77
N GLU A 122 10.55 -6.03 -23.18
CA GLU A 122 10.49 -6.51 -24.56
C GLU A 122 9.07 -6.95 -24.94
N ASP A 123 8.28 -7.44 -23.98
CA ASP A 123 6.92 -7.90 -24.20
C ASP A 123 5.89 -6.74 -24.26
N LEU A 124 6.27 -5.55 -23.83
CA LEU A 124 5.42 -4.38 -23.90
C LEU A 124 5.53 -3.70 -25.27
#